data_0c7ab113d35a809bb83b0155590c279d
#
_entry.id   0c7ab113d35a809bb83b0155590c279d
#
_cell.length_a   1.000
_cell.length_b   1.000
_cell.length_c   1.000
_cell.angle_alpha   90.00
_cell.angle_beta   90.00
_cell.angle_gamma   90.00
#
_symmetry.space_group_name_H-M   'P 1'
#
loop_
_entity.id
_entity.type
_entity.pdbx_description
1 polymer ?
#
loop_
_entity_poly.entity_id
_entity_poly.type
_entity_poly.pdbx_seq_one_letter_code
_entity_poly.pdbx_strand_id
1 'polypeptide(L)'
;MKIFNKLILTFLLMLAVNISAQGVFYLHGVSVPYKFQENFESNEKEYFSKLAQDYVNSGKMQGWALLKRVPRIGHAQDYNYNYFWVHGFESIDQMVSAQADPFWNKFESKFKNKPSELLKESQSKKSGIYYFKTYDQFSTGQGKYVILNDGKVKDIQMALDMGKQTGKIFKKNSKKSGMKGWGVATIIAPQDKHNTSNVFYWDIYDTLANAMKHMAGEAAVLDIPDEMAAKFYKNLPDGFSHRNITEIIIGTTPKE
;
A
#
# COMPACT_ATOMS: atom_id res chain seq x y z
N MET A 1 20.88 11.79 -32.26
CA MET A 1 19.66 11.02 -31.93
C MET A 1 19.95 9.84 -30.98
N LYS A 2 20.82 10.01 -29.97
CA LYS A 2 21.18 8.99 -28.95
C LYS A 2 21.13 9.49 -27.49
N ILE A 3 20.66 10.71 -27.24
CA ILE A 3 20.62 11.32 -25.91
C ILE A 3 19.19 11.30 -25.32
N PHE A 4 18.15 11.14 -26.16
CA PHE A 4 16.75 11.16 -25.70
C PHE A 4 16.27 9.87 -25.01
N ASN A 5 16.97 8.75 -25.20
CA ASN A 5 16.58 7.45 -24.61
C ASN A 5 17.12 7.19 -23.19
N LYS A 6 17.96 8.06 -22.62
CA LYS A 6 18.47 7.91 -21.24
C LYS A 6 17.63 8.63 -20.18
N LEU A 7 16.75 9.54 -20.58
CA LEU A 7 15.91 10.29 -19.64
C LEU A 7 14.57 9.61 -19.30
N ILE A 8 14.14 8.63 -20.11
CA ILE A 8 12.87 7.91 -19.85
C ILE A 8 13.08 6.72 -18.89
N LEU A 9 14.32 6.26 -18.71
CA LEU A 9 14.62 5.09 -17.86
C LEU A 9 14.79 5.44 -16.38
N THR A 10 14.85 6.72 -16.01
CA THR A 10 15.04 7.17 -14.62
C THR A 10 13.73 7.47 -13.91
N PHE A 11 12.58 7.38 -14.60
CA PHE A 11 11.29 7.83 -14.07
C PHE A 11 10.46 6.72 -13.37
N LEU A 12 11.03 5.54 -13.20
CA LEU A 12 10.36 4.38 -12.59
C LEU A 12 10.98 3.97 -11.24
N LEU A 13 11.59 4.93 -10.54
CA LEU A 13 12.31 4.63 -9.30
C LEU A 13 11.53 5.06 -8.07
N MET A 14 11.31 4.09 -7.22
CA MET A 14 11.07 4.13 -5.78
C MET A 14 9.66 4.40 -5.26
N LEU A 15 8.88 3.30 -5.15
CA LEU A 15 8.06 3.12 -3.96
C LEU A 15 8.87 2.37 -2.88
N ALA A 16 10.07 2.84 -2.58
CA ALA A 16 10.57 2.70 -1.24
C ALA A 16 9.98 3.91 -0.49
N VAL A 17 8.73 3.81 -0.06
CA VAL A 17 8.29 4.65 1.04
C VAL A 17 9.21 4.23 2.19
N ASN A 18 10.30 4.98 2.40
CA ASN A 18 11.07 4.91 3.64
C ASN A 18 10.20 5.49 4.75
N ILE A 19 9.05 4.84 4.99
CA ILE A 19 8.32 5.06 6.22
C ILE A 19 9.29 4.61 7.28
N SER A 20 9.71 5.51 8.17
CA SER A 20 10.55 5.13 9.31
C SER A 20 9.90 3.93 10.01
N ALA A 21 10.68 3.11 10.71
CA ALA A 21 10.17 1.94 11.44
C ALA A 21 9.06 2.29 12.47
N GLN A 22 8.66 3.55 12.58
CA GLN A 22 7.59 4.06 13.44
C GLN A 22 6.60 4.97 12.70
N GLY A 23 6.63 5.02 11.36
CA GLY A 23 5.73 5.81 10.54
C GLY A 23 4.26 5.37 10.65
N VAL A 24 3.39 6.23 10.22
CA VAL A 24 1.95 5.95 10.13
C VAL A 24 1.49 6.11 8.68
N PHE A 25 0.43 5.41 8.32
CA PHE A 25 -0.18 5.56 7.01
C PHE A 25 -1.69 5.34 7.09
N TYR A 26 -2.40 5.77 6.07
CA TYR A 26 -3.77 5.34 5.90
C TYR A 26 -4.03 4.79 4.50
N LEU A 27 -4.97 3.86 4.44
CA LEU A 27 -5.56 3.36 3.22
C LEU A 27 -6.96 3.95 3.08
N HIS A 28 -7.22 4.52 1.92
CA HIS A 28 -8.54 5.02 1.56
C HIS A 28 -9.06 4.21 0.36
N GLY A 29 -10.07 3.38 0.59
CA GLY A 29 -10.67 2.56 -0.45
C GLY A 29 -11.57 3.37 -1.38
N VAL A 30 -11.54 3.04 -2.67
CA VAL A 30 -12.34 3.68 -3.71
C VAL A 30 -12.91 2.63 -4.64
N SER A 31 -14.20 2.76 -4.96
CA SER A 31 -14.88 1.98 -5.98
C SER A 31 -15.04 2.80 -7.25
N VAL A 32 -14.51 2.29 -8.37
CA VAL A 32 -14.62 2.92 -9.69
C VAL A 32 -15.24 1.89 -10.66
N PRO A 33 -16.38 2.19 -11.28
CA PRO A 33 -16.99 1.28 -12.26
C PRO A 33 -16.03 1.02 -13.43
N TYR A 34 -16.03 -0.20 -13.96
CA TYR A 34 -15.07 -0.67 -14.97
C TYR A 34 -14.88 0.30 -16.14
N LYS A 35 -15.98 0.80 -16.71
CA LYS A 35 -15.96 1.70 -17.86
C LYS A 35 -15.30 3.06 -17.61
N PHE A 36 -15.07 3.44 -16.34
CA PHE A 36 -14.46 4.71 -15.95
C PHE A 36 -13.03 4.57 -15.38
N GLN A 37 -12.51 3.33 -15.28
CA GLN A 37 -11.22 3.08 -14.65
C GLN A 37 -10.07 3.75 -15.39
N GLU A 38 -10.07 3.72 -16.71
CA GLU A 38 -9.03 4.35 -17.53
C GLU A 38 -8.99 5.87 -17.30
N ASN A 39 -10.15 6.53 -17.32
CA ASN A 39 -10.25 7.96 -17.05
C ASN A 39 -9.81 8.29 -15.60
N PHE A 40 -10.25 7.49 -14.63
CA PHE A 40 -9.82 7.65 -13.24
C PHE A 40 -8.30 7.55 -13.10
N GLU A 41 -7.67 6.51 -13.66
CA GLU A 41 -6.22 6.34 -13.60
C GLU A 41 -5.45 7.44 -14.33
N SER A 42 -6.00 7.96 -15.45
CA SER A 42 -5.42 9.09 -16.16
C SER A 42 -5.43 10.35 -15.30
N ASN A 43 -6.55 10.65 -14.66
CA ASN A 43 -6.68 11.81 -13.76
C ASN A 43 -5.73 11.70 -12.55
N GLU A 44 -5.59 10.50 -11.96
CA GLU A 44 -4.65 10.27 -10.87
C GLU A 44 -3.19 10.49 -11.30
N LYS A 45 -2.81 10.01 -12.50
CA LYS A 45 -1.48 10.20 -13.08
C LYS A 45 -1.19 11.65 -13.47
N GLU A 46 -2.19 12.32 -14.04
CA GLU A 46 -1.99 13.66 -14.59
C GLU A 46 -2.02 14.75 -13.52
N TYR A 47 -2.88 14.59 -12.51
CA TYR A 47 -3.17 15.64 -11.54
C TYR A 47 -2.76 15.26 -10.11
N PHE A 48 -3.39 14.25 -9.52
CA PHE A 48 -3.25 13.98 -8.10
C PHE A 48 -1.84 13.54 -7.69
N SER A 49 -1.17 12.73 -8.51
CA SER A 49 0.21 12.32 -8.24
C SER A 49 1.19 13.48 -8.19
N LYS A 50 0.99 14.51 -9.03
CA LYS A 50 1.86 15.70 -9.05
C LYS A 50 1.69 16.56 -7.80
N LEU A 51 0.44 16.67 -7.30
CA LEU A 51 0.18 17.35 -6.03
C LEU A 51 0.75 16.57 -4.85
N ALA A 52 0.57 15.25 -4.85
CA ALA A 52 1.14 14.39 -3.82
C ALA A 52 2.68 14.48 -3.82
N GLN A 53 3.32 14.55 -5.00
CA GLN A 53 4.77 14.74 -5.11
C GLN A 53 5.21 16.09 -4.53
N ASP A 54 4.47 17.17 -4.76
CA ASP A 54 4.77 18.48 -4.15
C ASP A 54 4.72 18.41 -2.61
N TYR A 55 3.76 17.64 -2.06
CA TYR A 55 3.65 17.44 -0.62
C TYR A 55 4.80 16.60 -0.05
N VAL A 56 5.24 15.58 -0.77
CA VAL A 56 6.44 14.81 -0.42
C VAL A 56 7.68 15.72 -0.46
N ASN A 57 7.86 16.48 -1.53
CA ASN A 57 9.00 17.38 -1.69
C ASN A 57 9.05 18.46 -0.62
N SER A 58 7.89 18.92 -0.14
CA SER A 58 7.80 19.91 0.95
C SER A 58 7.92 19.30 2.36
N GLY A 59 8.04 17.97 2.49
CA GLY A 59 8.13 17.27 3.77
C GLY A 59 6.80 17.17 4.53
N LYS A 60 5.67 17.48 3.89
CA LYS A 60 4.33 17.36 4.49
C LYS A 60 3.79 15.93 4.48
N MET A 61 4.37 15.05 3.66
CA MET A 61 4.03 13.65 3.52
C MET A 61 5.29 12.86 3.18
N GLN A 62 5.37 11.59 3.58
CA GLN A 62 6.51 10.73 3.25
C GLN A 62 6.32 10.01 1.91
N GLY A 63 5.10 9.75 1.52
CA GLY A 63 4.79 9.09 0.26
C GLY A 63 3.31 8.94 0.00
N TRP A 64 2.98 8.78 -1.28
CA TRP A 64 1.63 8.53 -1.77
C TRP A 64 1.67 7.50 -2.89
N ALA A 65 0.64 6.65 -2.95
CA ALA A 65 0.49 5.69 -4.05
C ALA A 65 -0.99 5.40 -4.34
N LEU A 66 -1.28 5.08 -5.59
CA LEU A 66 -2.53 4.49 -6.03
C LEU A 66 -2.30 2.99 -6.32
N LEU A 67 -3.00 2.14 -5.60
CA LEU A 67 -3.05 0.71 -5.83
C LEU A 67 -4.36 0.34 -6.51
N LYS A 68 -4.31 -0.57 -7.48
CA LYS A 68 -5.46 -1.18 -8.14
C LYS A 68 -5.52 -2.66 -7.80
N ARG A 69 -6.67 -3.16 -7.38
CA ARG A 69 -6.86 -4.59 -7.23
C ARG A 69 -6.67 -5.29 -8.57
N VAL A 70 -5.89 -6.38 -8.59
CA VAL A 70 -5.68 -7.16 -9.82
C VAL A 70 -7.00 -7.81 -10.20
N PRO A 71 -7.53 -7.52 -11.40
CA PRO A 71 -8.80 -8.09 -11.85
C PRO A 71 -8.74 -9.62 -11.91
N ARG A 72 -9.85 -10.28 -11.59
CA ARG A 72 -10.04 -11.74 -11.65
C ARG A 72 -9.31 -12.57 -10.59
N ILE A 73 -8.62 -11.92 -9.63
CA ILE A 73 -8.08 -12.61 -8.47
C ILE A 73 -9.02 -12.35 -7.30
N GLY A 74 -9.78 -13.36 -6.89
CA GLY A 74 -10.82 -13.28 -5.86
C GLY A 74 -12.21 -12.92 -6.41
N HIS A 75 -13.23 -12.97 -5.56
CA HIS A 75 -14.60 -12.62 -5.91
C HIS A 75 -14.75 -11.11 -6.02
N ALA A 76 -14.62 -10.58 -7.23
CA ALA A 76 -14.71 -9.13 -7.51
C ALA A 76 -16.05 -8.48 -7.14
N GLN A 77 -17.08 -9.28 -6.83
CA GLN A 77 -18.41 -8.81 -6.48
C GLN A 77 -18.58 -8.50 -4.98
N ASP A 78 -17.75 -9.09 -4.11
CA ASP A 78 -17.90 -8.97 -2.66
C ASP A 78 -17.11 -7.81 -2.03
N TYR A 79 -16.33 -7.08 -2.84
CA TYR A 79 -15.49 -6.01 -2.35
C TYR A 79 -16.01 -4.64 -2.75
N ASN A 80 -16.21 -3.80 -1.75
CA ASN A 80 -16.72 -2.44 -1.95
C ASN A 80 -15.75 -1.53 -2.71
N TYR A 81 -14.46 -1.92 -2.91
CA TYR A 81 -13.46 -1.10 -3.58
C TYR A 81 -12.47 -1.89 -4.43
N ASN A 82 -12.08 -1.29 -5.54
CA ASN A 82 -11.10 -1.84 -6.47
C ASN A 82 -9.81 -0.99 -6.57
N TYR A 83 -9.76 0.17 -5.90
CA TYR A 83 -8.57 0.99 -5.73
C TYR A 83 -8.36 1.36 -4.27
N PHE A 84 -7.08 1.65 -3.94
CA PHE A 84 -6.68 2.16 -2.63
C PHE A 84 -5.69 3.29 -2.82
N TRP A 85 -5.98 4.45 -2.25
CA TRP A 85 -4.97 5.46 -2.02
C TRP A 85 -4.22 5.14 -0.75
N VAL A 86 -2.90 5.13 -0.84
CA VAL A 86 -1.98 4.96 0.30
C VAL A 86 -1.35 6.31 0.58
N HIS A 87 -1.42 6.77 1.81
CA HIS A 87 -0.79 8.01 2.25
C HIS A 87 0.12 7.71 3.43
N GLY A 88 1.43 7.92 3.27
CA GLY A 88 2.45 7.64 4.28
C GLY A 88 2.98 8.89 4.95
N PHE A 89 3.18 8.83 6.28
CA PHE A 89 3.63 9.93 7.11
C PHE A 89 4.67 9.44 8.12
N GLU A 90 5.52 10.35 8.56
CA GLU A 90 6.54 10.09 9.58
C GLU A 90 5.92 9.91 10.98
N SER A 91 4.85 10.65 11.26
CA SER A 91 4.20 10.66 12.57
C SER A 91 2.69 10.91 12.46
N ILE A 92 1.97 10.65 13.56
CA ILE A 92 0.55 11.00 13.70
C ILE A 92 0.36 12.52 13.55
N ASP A 93 1.25 13.32 14.13
CA ASP A 93 1.15 14.79 14.07
C ASP A 93 1.29 15.31 12.64
N GLN A 94 2.25 14.75 11.86
CA GLN A 94 2.38 15.07 10.44
C GLN A 94 1.11 14.67 9.66
N MET A 95 0.56 13.49 9.93
CA MET A 95 -0.66 13.01 9.29
C MET A 95 -1.86 13.92 9.58
N VAL A 96 -2.06 14.30 10.85
CA VAL A 96 -3.15 15.19 11.26
C VAL A 96 -2.97 16.58 10.64
N SER A 97 -1.76 17.11 10.64
CA SER A 97 -1.46 18.40 9.99
C SER A 97 -1.72 18.38 8.50
N ALA A 98 -1.35 17.27 7.80
CA ALA A 98 -1.61 17.10 6.38
C ALA A 98 -3.11 16.93 6.07
N GLN A 99 -3.89 16.37 6.98
CA GLN A 99 -5.35 16.27 6.84
C GLN A 99 -6.06 17.61 7.09
N ALA A 100 -5.50 18.48 7.94
CA ALA A 100 -6.02 19.83 8.17
C ALA A 100 -5.79 20.77 6.96
N ASP A 101 -4.69 20.56 6.20
CA ASP A 101 -4.40 21.27 4.94
C ASP A 101 -4.11 20.25 3.83
N PRO A 102 -5.11 19.51 3.33
CA PRO A 102 -4.90 18.45 2.38
C PRO A 102 -4.43 18.97 1.02
N PHE A 103 -3.58 18.19 0.33
CA PHE A 103 -2.95 18.60 -0.92
C PHE A 103 -3.93 18.95 -2.03
N TRP A 104 -5.12 18.40 -2.04
CA TRP A 104 -6.16 18.74 -3.02
C TRP A 104 -6.75 20.15 -2.86
N ASN A 105 -6.54 20.83 -1.73
CA ASN A 105 -6.91 22.24 -1.59
C ASN A 105 -6.15 23.14 -2.58
N LYS A 106 -4.98 22.71 -3.04
CA LYS A 106 -4.17 23.42 -4.04
C LYS A 106 -4.50 23.04 -5.48
N PHE A 107 -5.45 22.14 -5.69
CA PHE A 107 -5.74 21.58 -6.99
C PHE A 107 -6.22 22.67 -7.98
N GLU A 108 -7.25 23.44 -7.62
CA GLU A 108 -7.82 24.46 -8.48
C GLU A 108 -6.81 25.56 -8.86
N SER A 109 -5.96 25.95 -7.90
CA SER A 109 -4.91 26.95 -8.15
C SER A 109 -3.83 26.44 -9.12
N LYS A 110 -3.52 25.16 -9.09
CA LYS A 110 -2.48 24.55 -9.94
C LYS A 110 -3.00 24.16 -11.33
N PHE A 111 -4.20 23.59 -11.42
CA PHE A 111 -4.71 22.98 -12.65
C PHE A 111 -5.96 23.66 -13.23
N LYS A 112 -6.52 24.66 -12.56
CA LYS A 112 -7.75 25.38 -12.95
C LYS A 112 -9.00 24.49 -13.08
N ASN A 113 -8.94 23.25 -12.62
CA ASN A 113 -10.03 22.28 -12.58
C ASN A 113 -10.47 22.06 -11.13
N LYS A 114 -11.64 21.47 -10.93
CA LYS A 114 -12.14 21.09 -9.60
C LYS A 114 -11.94 19.59 -9.36
N PRO A 115 -11.31 19.17 -8.24
CA PRO A 115 -11.15 17.76 -7.94
C PRO A 115 -12.47 16.98 -7.92
N SER A 116 -13.53 17.62 -7.42
CA SER A 116 -14.87 17.04 -7.36
C SER A 116 -15.49 16.74 -8.73
N GLU A 117 -15.14 17.50 -9.75
CA GLU A 117 -15.60 17.27 -11.13
C GLU A 117 -14.94 16.03 -11.71
N LEU A 118 -13.61 15.89 -11.55
CA LEU A 118 -12.86 14.72 -12.02
C LEU A 118 -13.32 13.44 -11.32
N LEU A 119 -13.58 13.49 -10.02
CA LEU A 119 -14.10 12.35 -9.26
C LEU A 119 -15.53 12.00 -9.67
N LYS A 120 -16.36 12.99 -9.99
CA LYS A 120 -17.73 12.80 -10.51
C LYS A 120 -17.71 12.17 -11.91
N GLU A 121 -16.84 12.62 -12.79
CA GLU A 121 -16.66 12.06 -14.13
C GLU A 121 -16.25 10.59 -14.09
N SER A 122 -15.41 10.18 -13.14
CA SER A 122 -15.03 8.79 -12.92
C SER A 122 -16.09 7.95 -12.20
N GLN A 123 -17.18 8.57 -11.73
CA GLN A 123 -18.22 7.95 -10.91
C GLN A 123 -17.64 7.18 -9.70
N SER A 124 -16.54 7.66 -9.17
CA SER A 124 -15.88 7.04 -8.03
C SER A 124 -16.71 7.20 -6.76
N LYS A 125 -16.76 6.14 -5.97
CA LYS A 125 -17.38 6.15 -4.64
C LYS A 125 -16.29 5.90 -3.61
N LYS A 126 -16.13 6.84 -2.70
CA LYS A 126 -15.24 6.70 -1.55
C LYS A 126 -15.86 5.73 -0.55
N SER A 127 -15.01 5.00 0.13
CA SER A 127 -15.38 4.12 1.23
C SER A 127 -14.58 4.47 2.48
N GLY A 128 -14.46 3.55 3.43
CA GLY A 128 -13.78 3.80 4.69
C GLY A 128 -12.29 4.13 4.56
N ILE A 129 -11.79 4.85 5.53
CA ILE A 129 -10.37 5.11 5.73
C ILE A 129 -9.92 4.29 6.93
N TYR A 130 -8.81 3.57 6.77
CA TYR A 130 -8.16 2.81 7.83
C TYR A 130 -6.79 3.41 8.11
N TYR A 131 -6.51 3.70 9.38
CA TYR A 131 -5.26 4.28 9.85
C TYR A 131 -4.40 3.21 10.50
N PHE A 132 -3.10 3.22 10.17
CA PHE A 132 -2.16 2.18 10.60
C PHE A 132 -0.92 2.81 11.21
N LYS A 133 -0.36 2.12 12.21
CA LYS A 133 0.96 2.39 12.77
C LYS A 133 1.91 1.29 12.36
N THR A 134 2.94 1.62 11.59
CA THR A 134 3.99 0.69 11.18
C THR A 134 4.79 0.24 12.40
N TYR A 135 5.05 -1.05 12.50
CA TYR A 135 5.89 -1.62 13.55
C TYR A 135 7.27 -2.02 13.02
N ASP A 136 7.31 -2.72 11.89
CA ASP A 136 8.54 -3.09 11.22
C ASP A 136 8.33 -3.21 9.71
N GLN A 137 9.39 -2.94 8.95
CA GLN A 137 9.36 -3.05 7.50
C GLN A 137 10.76 -3.08 6.90
N PHE A 138 10.85 -3.52 5.66
CA PHE A 138 12.02 -3.33 4.83
C PHE A 138 11.65 -3.06 3.36
N SER A 139 12.58 -2.42 2.64
CA SER A 139 12.56 -2.31 1.19
C SER A 139 13.92 -2.73 0.64
N THR A 140 13.93 -3.43 -0.48
CA THR A 140 15.14 -3.83 -1.23
C THR A 140 15.13 -3.27 -2.65
N GLY A 141 14.16 -2.45 -2.97
CA GLY A 141 13.99 -1.83 -4.27
C GLY A 141 12.54 -1.68 -4.66
N GLN A 142 12.33 -1.34 -5.91
CA GLN A 142 11.01 -1.09 -6.45
C GLN A 142 10.25 -2.39 -6.73
N GLY A 143 9.00 -2.43 -6.29
CA GLY A 143 8.05 -3.47 -6.66
C GLY A 143 6.87 -2.92 -7.45
N LYS A 144 6.09 -3.82 -8.01
CA LYS A 144 4.92 -3.49 -8.82
C LYS A 144 3.63 -4.06 -8.24
N TYR A 145 3.70 -5.20 -7.58
CA TYR A 145 2.53 -5.88 -7.02
C TYR A 145 2.62 -5.94 -5.51
N VAL A 146 1.52 -5.66 -4.83
CA VAL A 146 1.43 -5.67 -3.37
C VAL A 146 0.34 -6.63 -2.95
N ILE A 147 0.70 -7.59 -2.09
CA ILE A 147 -0.31 -8.37 -1.37
C ILE A 147 -0.65 -7.60 -0.11
N LEU A 148 -1.91 -7.26 0.06
CA LEU A 148 -2.46 -6.64 1.26
C LEU A 148 -3.10 -7.75 2.10
N ASN A 149 -2.63 -7.94 3.31
CA ASN A 149 -3.11 -8.97 4.22
C ASN A 149 -3.56 -8.32 5.53
N ASP A 150 -4.78 -8.55 5.91
CA ASP A 150 -5.28 -8.12 7.23
C ASP A 150 -5.97 -9.27 7.95
N GLY A 151 -5.91 -9.26 9.26
CA GLY A 151 -6.49 -10.31 10.08
C GLY A 151 -6.62 -9.94 11.54
N LYS A 152 -7.38 -10.75 12.28
CA LYS A 152 -7.63 -10.57 13.71
C LYS A 152 -6.81 -11.57 14.52
N VAL A 153 -5.72 -11.09 15.13
CA VAL A 153 -4.89 -11.88 16.02
C VAL A 153 -5.38 -11.80 17.45
N LYS A 154 -5.12 -12.86 18.22
CA LYS A 154 -5.44 -12.93 19.66
C LYS A 154 -4.51 -12.04 20.48
N ASP A 155 -3.22 -12.05 20.14
CA ASP A 155 -2.16 -11.30 20.80
C ASP A 155 -1.43 -10.46 19.75
N ILE A 156 -1.65 -9.14 19.82
CA ILE A 156 -1.08 -8.17 18.87
C ILE A 156 0.45 -8.10 19.05
N GLN A 157 0.95 -8.05 20.30
CA GLN A 157 2.38 -7.94 20.52
C GLN A 157 3.13 -9.17 20.00
N MET A 158 2.60 -10.37 20.26
CA MET A 158 3.13 -11.60 19.67
C MET A 158 3.16 -11.54 18.13
N ALA A 159 2.09 -11.06 17.50
CA ALA A 159 2.04 -10.94 16.04
C ALA A 159 3.10 -9.98 15.50
N LEU A 160 3.32 -8.86 16.17
CA LEU A 160 4.34 -7.88 15.79
C LEU A 160 5.76 -8.42 15.94
N ASP A 161 6.06 -9.09 17.06
CA ASP A 161 7.39 -9.68 17.31
C ASP A 161 7.70 -10.83 16.35
N MET A 162 6.70 -11.66 16.05
CA MET A 162 6.81 -12.67 15.00
C MET A 162 6.95 -12.02 13.61
N GLY A 163 6.21 -10.96 13.33
CA GLY A 163 6.35 -10.17 12.11
C GLY A 163 7.79 -9.70 11.91
N LYS A 164 8.40 -9.11 12.95
CA LYS A 164 9.80 -8.69 12.92
C LYS A 164 10.78 -9.83 12.61
N GLN A 165 10.53 -11.03 13.15
CA GLN A 165 11.34 -12.21 12.85
C GLN A 165 11.12 -12.66 11.40
N THR A 166 9.88 -12.73 10.94
CA THR A 166 9.50 -13.05 9.55
C THR A 166 10.15 -12.07 8.57
N GLY A 167 10.10 -10.77 8.87
CA GLY A 167 10.73 -9.74 8.04
C GLY A 167 12.23 -9.97 7.82
N LYS A 168 12.96 -10.45 8.83
CA LYS A 168 14.39 -10.81 8.69
C LYS A 168 14.58 -11.99 7.73
N ILE A 169 13.75 -13.03 7.84
CA ILE A 169 13.77 -14.21 6.94
C ILE A 169 13.45 -13.77 5.51
N PHE A 170 12.38 -12.98 5.34
CA PHE A 170 11.94 -12.47 4.05
C PHE A 170 13.01 -11.60 3.40
N LYS A 171 13.64 -10.70 4.15
CA LYS A 171 14.73 -9.85 3.66
C LYS A 171 15.91 -10.68 3.15
N LYS A 172 16.31 -11.72 3.89
CA LYS A 172 17.39 -12.65 3.50
C LYS A 172 17.09 -13.35 2.18
N ASN A 173 15.83 -13.77 1.98
CA ASN A 173 15.40 -14.55 0.81
C ASN A 173 14.77 -13.67 -0.30
N SER A 174 14.69 -12.36 -0.13
CA SER A 174 14.00 -11.43 -1.02
C SER A 174 14.48 -11.51 -2.47
N LYS A 175 15.80 -11.58 -2.69
CA LYS A 175 16.38 -11.66 -4.03
C LYS A 175 15.94 -12.90 -4.79
N LYS A 176 15.81 -14.06 -4.13
CA LYS A 176 15.40 -15.33 -4.76
C LYS A 176 13.92 -15.36 -5.09
N SER A 177 13.09 -14.67 -4.34
CA SER A 177 11.63 -14.67 -4.46
C SER A 177 11.08 -13.50 -5.29
N GLY A 178 11.93 -12.54 -5.69
CA GLY A 178 11.48 -11.29 -6.32
C GLY A 178 10.76 -10.34 -5.37
N MET A 179 10.82 -10.58 -4.05
CA MET A 179 10.24 -9.67 -3.06
C MET A 179 11.06 -8.37 -3.00
N LYS A 180 10.37 -7.24 -3.03
CA LYS A 180 10.96 -5.90 -3.01
C LYS A 180 10.71 -5.16 -1.71
N GLY A 181 9.75 -5.61 -0.93
CA GLY A 181 9.44 -5.02 0.37
C GLY A 181 8.45 -5.86 1.17
N TRP A 182 8.42 -5.60 2.44
CA TRP A 182 7.52 -6.22 3.40
C TRP A 182 7.31 -5.29 4.58
N GLY A 183 6.17 -5.41 5.24
CA GLY A 183 5.96 -4.74 6.51
C GLY A 183 4.78 -5.25 7.29
N VAL A 184 4.73 -4.83 8.57
CA VAL A 184 3.68 -5.13 9.54
C VAL A 184 3.29 -3.88 10.30
N ALA A 185 1.99 -3.72 10.50
CA ALA A 185 1.37 -2.59 11.20
C ALA A 185 0.22 -3.03 12.09
N THR A 186 -0.14 -2.17 13.03
CA THR A 186 -1.41 -2.26 13.78
C THR A 186 -2.40 -1.25 13.24
N ILE A 187 -3.70 -1.53 13.42
CA ILE A 187 -4.77 -0.60 13.09
C ILE A 187 -4.90 0.41 14.23
N ILE A 188 -4.81 1.72 13.91
CA ILE A 188 -5.04 2.82 14.85
C ILE A 188 -6.54 3.10 14.94
N ALA A 189 -7.21 3.16 13.77
CA ALA A 189 -8.63 3.44 13.66
C ALA A 189 -9.18 2.92 12.32
N PRO A 190 -10.44 2.46 12.27
CA PRO A 190 -11.33 2.28 13.41
C PRO A 190 -10.94 1.08 14.29
N GLN A 191 -11.31 1.11 15.58
CA GLN A 191 -11.13 0.01 16.51
C GLN A 191 -12.46 -0.24 17.23
N ASP A 192 -13.18 -1.27 16.83
CA ASP A 192 -14.43 -1.67 17.46
C ASP A 192 -14.58 -3.20 17.45
N LYS A 193 -15.60 -3.71 18.15
CA LYS A 193 -15.83 -5.15 18.30
C LYS A 193 -16.19 -5.86 16.99
N HIS A 194 -16.66 -5.12 15.99
CA HIS A 194 -17.07 -5.64 14.68
C HIS A 194 -15.92 -5.66 13.68
N ASN A 195 -14.78 -5.03 14.01
CA ASN A 195 -13.61 -5.09 13.15
C ASN A 195 -13.11 -6.53 13.00
N THR A 196 -12.97 -6.95 11.77
CA THR A 196 -12.45 -8.27 11.38
C THR A 196 -10.94 -8.37 11.48
N SER A 197 -10.24 -7.24 11.72
CA SER A 197 -8.78 -7.15 11.69
C SER A 197 -8.25 -6.21 12.76
N ASN A 198 -7.07 -6.51 13.31
CA ASN A 198 -6.31 -5.65 14.21
C ASN A 198 -4.82 -5.55 13.84
N VAL A 199 -4.37 -6.36 12.89
CA VAL A 199 -3.03 -6.31 12.28
C VAL A 199 -3.13 -6.26 10.77
N PHE A 200 -2.12 -5.68 10.16
CA PHE A 200 -2.01 -5.51 8.72
C PHE A 200 -0.59 -5.81 8.26
N TYR A 201 -0.45 -6.58 7.17
CA TYR A 201 0.82 -6.90 6.54
C TYR A 201 0.76 -6.53 5.07
N TRP A 202 1.91 -6.18 4.49
CA TRP A 202 2.05 -6.00 3.05
C TRP A 202 3.31 -6.68 2.54
N ASP A 203 3.18 -7.32 1.38
CA ASP A 203 4.26 -8.02 0.70
C ASP A 203 4.40 -7.44 -0.71
N ILE A 204 5.53 -6.84 -1.03
CA ILE A 204 5.76 -6.15 -2.31
C ILE A 204 6.63 -7.03 -3.21
N TYR A 205 6.17 -7.24 -4.46
CA TYR A 205 6.83 -8.07 -5.46
C TYR A 205 7.07 -7.31 -6.77
N ASP A 206 8.10 -7.73 -7.51
CA ASP A 206 8.43 -7.23 -8.85
C ASP A 206 7.44 -7.69 -9.92
N THR A 207 6.94 -8.94 -9.82
CA THR A 207 6.03 -9.55 -10.80
C THR A 207 4.77 -10.12 -10.16
N LEU A 208 3.70 -10.19 -10.96
CA LEU A 208 2.46 -10.85 -10.54
C LEU A 208 2.69 -12.33 -10.24
N ALA A 209 3.51 -13.00 -11.05
CA ALA A 209 3.84 -14.42 -10.85
C ALA A 209 4.49 -14.68 -9.49
N ASN A 210 5.42 -13.81 -9.04
CA ASN A 210 6.06 -13.94 -7.74
C ASN A 210 5.08 -13.65 -6.59
N ALA A 211 4.19 -12.68 -6.74
CA ALA A 211 3.11 -12.45 -5.78
C ALA A 211 2.16 -13.65 -5.69
N MET A 212 1.79 -14.25 -6.83
CA MET A 212 0.95 -15.45 -6.87
C MET A 212 1.62 -16.67 -6.24
N LYS A 213 2.93 -16.89 -6.46
CA LYS A 213 3.70 -17.94 -5.79
C LYS A 213 3.68 -17.77 -4.27
N HIS A 214 3.77 -16.53 -3.78
CA HIS A 214 3.62 -16.26 -2.34
C HIS A 214 2.23 -16.68 -1.84
N MET A 215 1.17 -16.31 -2.57
CA MET A 215 -0.20 -16.67 -2.21
C MET A 215 -0.43 -18.18 -2.23
N ALA A 216 0.25 -18.90 -3.13
CA ALA A 216 0.21 -20.37 -3.26
C ALA A 216 1.09 -21.11 -2.23
N GLY A 217 1.88 -20.40 -1.44
CA GLY A 217 2.82 -21.04 -0.50
C GLY A 217 4.12 -21.52 -1.14
N GLU A 218 4.43 -21.12 -2.38
CA GLU A 218 5.56 -21.61 -3.18
C GLU A 218 6.76 -20.64 -3.22
N ALA A 219 6.61 -19.45 -2.61
CA ALA A 219 7.69 -18.46 -2.66
C ALA A 219 8.85 -18.81 -1.73
N ALA A 220 10.09 -18.63 -2.21
CA ALA A 220 11.30 -18.91 -1.43
C ALA A 220 11.43 -18.09 -0.13
N VAL A 221 10.69 -16.99 0.02
CA VAL A 221 10.62 -16.22 1.29
C VAL A 221 9.91 -16.99 2.38
N LEU A 222 9.05 -17.95 2.04
CA LEU A 222 8.25 -18.74 2.98
C LEU A 222 9.02 -19.90 3.63
N ASP A 223 10.35 -19.91 3.51
CA ASP A 223 11.23 -20.83 4.27
C ASP A 223 11.25 -20.42 5.76
N ILE A 224 10.07 -20.51 6.38
CA ILE A 224 9.81 -20.16 7.78
C ILE A 224 9.83 -21.47 8.59
N PRO A 225 10.50 -21.49 9.76
CA PRO A 225 10.48 -22.66 10.63
C PRO A 225 9.04 -23.08 11.00
N ASP A 226 8.74 -24.39 10.96
CA ASP A 226 7.42 -24.94 11.24
C ASP A 226 6.85 -24.49 12.59
N GLU A 227 7.69 -24.45 13.62
CA GLU A 227 7.29 -23.99 14.96
C GLU A 227 6.81 -22.52 14.93
N MET A 228 7.50 -21.67 14.15
CA MET A 228 7.12 -20.27 14.01
C MET A 228 5.83 -20.13 13.23
N ALA A 229 5.66 -20.89 12.14
CA ALA A 229 4.41 -20.93 11.39
C ALA A 229 3.24 -21.40 12.24
N ALA A 230 3.42 -22.46 13.03
CA ALA A 230 2.39 -22.98 13.94
C ALA A 230 1.98 -21.94 15.00
N LYS A 231 2.94 -21.22 15.58
CA LYS A 231 2.66 -20.12 16.53
C LYS A 231 1.87 -18.99 15.86
N PHE A 232 2.24 -18.63 14.65
CA PHE A 232 1.54 -17.60 13.89
C PHE A 232 0.07 -17.98 13.67
N TYR A 233 -0.21 -19.17 13.15
CA TYR A 233 -1.59 -19.61 12.91
C TYR A 233 -2.39 -19.84 14.20
N LYS A 234 -1.76 -20.23 15.30
CA LYS A 234 -2.41 -20.29 16.61
C LYS A 234 -2.86 -18.91 17.10
N ASN A 235 -2.10 -17.87 16.76
CA ASN A 235 -2.42 -16.48 17.07
C ASN A 235 -3.43 -15.86 16.10
N LEU A 236 -3.53 -16.38 14.87
CA LEU A 236 -4.44 -15.98 13.82
C LEU A 236 -5.42 -17.12 13.47
N PRO A 237 -6.34 -17.50 14.38
CA PRO A 237 -7.09 -18.76 14.30
C PRO A 237 -8.03 -18.83 13.11
N ASP A 238 -8.58 -17.71 12.67
CA ASP A 238 -9.52 -17.62 11.54
C ASP A 238 -8.81 -17.33 10.21
N GLY A 239 -7.46 -17.29 10.23
CA GLY A 239 -6.67 -16.87 9.08
C GLY A 239 -6.76 -15.37 8.81
N PHE A 240 -6.28 -14.95 7.64
CA PHE A 240 -6.44 -13.57 7.19
C PHE A 240 -7.88 -13.28 6.80
N SER A 241 -8.44 -12.18 7.29
CA SER A 241 -9.78 -11.69 6.91
C SER A 241 -9.82 -11.30 5.43
N HIS A 242 -8.75 -10.68 4.95
CA HIS A 242 -8.57 -10.37 3.54
C HIS A 242 -7.13 -10.63 3.12
N ARG A 243 -6.97 -11.18 1.91
CA ARG A 243 -5.68 -11.30 1.19
C ARG A 243 -5.91 -10.94 -0.27
N ASN A 244 -5.34 -9.82 -0.69
CA ASN A 244 -5.60 -9.29 -2.02
C ASN A 244 -4.30 -8.91 -2.71
N ILE A 245 -4.15 -9.27 -3.99
CA ILE A 245 -3.08 -8.75 -4.83
C ILE A 245 -3.56 -7.45 -5.46
N THR A 246 -2.75 -6.42 -5.32
CA THR A 246 -2.92 -5.12 -5.98
C THR A 246 -1.73 -4.81 -6.86
N GLU A 247 -1.94 -4.00 -7.89
CA GLU A 247 -0.91 -3.42 -8.74
C GLU A 247 -0.72 -1.95 -8.38
N ILE A 248 0.52 -1.52 -8.28
CA ILE A 248 0.87 -0.11 -8.11
C ILE A 248 0.71 0.58 -9.46
N ILE A 249 -0.27 1.46 -9.58
CA ILE A 249 -0.57 2.21 -10.81
C ILE A 249 0.35 3.43 -10.94
N ILE A 250 0.57 4.12 -9.83
CA ILE A 250 1.47 5.26 -9.70
C ILE A 250 1.78 5.52 -8.24
N GLY A 251 2.91 6.14 -7.97
CA GLY A 251 3.30 6.63 -6.65
C GLY A 251 4.30 7.76 -6.73
N THR A 252 4.51 8.43 -5.61
CA THR A 252 5.51 9.47 -5.47
C THR A 252 6.90 8.87 -5.28
N THR A 253 7.94 9.61 -5.67
CA THR A 253 9.33 9.31 -5.32
C THR A 253 9.65 9.93 -3.96
N PRO A 254 10.47 9.29 -3.12
CA PRO A 254 10.98 9.91 -1.91
C PRO A 254 11.70 11.22 -2.23
N LYS A 255 11.72 12.14 -1.26
CA LYS A 255 12.59 13.34 -1.32
C LYS A 255 14.03 12.88 -1.29
N GLU A 256 14.84 13.34 -2.26
CA GLU A 256 16.29 13.17 -2.27
C GLU A 256 16.96 13.95 -1.13
#